data_5d60d75112e21aca0e7522ee85c600fe
#
_entry.id   5d60d75112e21aca0e7522ee85c600fe
#
_cell.length_a   1.000
_cell.length_b   1.000
_cell.length_c   1.000
_cell.angle_alpha   90.00
_cell.angle_beta   90.00
_cell.angle_gamma   90.00
#
_symmetry.space_group_name_H-M   'P 1'
#
loop_
_entity.id
_entity.type
_entity.pdbx_description
1 polymer ?
#
loop_
_entity_poly.entity_id
_entity_poly.type
_entity_poly.pdbx_seq_one_letter_code
_entity_poly.pdbx_strand_id
1 'polypeptide(L)'
;MRHYYHNTITEFIGQSFDAIWAQLTAVGRGDLLHTQKQAWAEQIKILKAHLSGFCGDIFFEYSIPRMGKRIDAVLLIDGIVFVVEFKV
;
A
#
# COMPACT_ATOMS: atom_id res chain seq x y z
N MET A 1 -8.04 -13.58 2.05
CA MET A 1 -7.38 -12.41 1.42
C MET A 1 -6.22 -11.95 2.25
N ARG A 2 -5.13 -11.57 1.61
CA ARG A 2 -3.91 -11.18 2.29
C ARG A 2 -3.48 -9.78 1.87
N HIS A 3 -2.87 -9.08 2.80
CA HIS A 3 -2.25 -7.80 2.53
C HIS A 3 -0.90 -7.73 3.26
N TYR A 4 0.01 -6.94 2.72
CA TYR A 4 1.34 -6.79 3.32
C TYR A 4 1.39 -5.60 4.27
N TYR A 5 0.50 -4.65 4.09
CA TYR A 5 0.45 -3.45 4.90
C TYR A 5 -1.00 -3.00 5.02
N HIS A 6 -1.38 -2.61 6.22
CA HIS A 6 -2.68 -2.00 6.47
C HIS A 6 -2.54 -0.92 7.52
N ASN A 7 -3.17 0.21 7.27
CA ASN A 7 -3.27 1.27 8.27
C ASN A 7 -4.42 2.20 7.91
N THR A 8 -4.73 3.11 8.82
CA THR A 8 -5.62 4.21 8.46
C THR A 8 -4.85 5.16 7.55
N ILE A 9 -5.58 5.87 6.69
CA ILE A 9 -4.94 6.84 5.79
C ILE A 9 -4.24 7.93 6.61
N THR A 10 -4.86 8.36 7.71
CA THR A 10 -4.26 9.39 8.58
C THR A 10 -2.91 8.94 9.12
N GLU A 11 -2.82 7.71 9.62
CA GLU A 11 -1.55 7.19 10.13
C GLU A 11 -0.55 6.94 9.02
N PHE A 12 -1.01 6.45 7.88
CA PHE A 12 -0.17 6.23 6.72
C PHE A 12 0.54 7.52 6.30
N ILE A 13 -0.20 8.62 6.23
CA ILE A 13 0.37 9.91 5.85
C ILE A 13 1.40 10.37 6.88
N GLY A 14 1.17 10.09 8.15
CA GLY A 14 2.08 10.48 9.21
C GLY A 14 3.31 9.59 9.38
N GLN A 15 3.31 8.39 8.79
CA GLN A 15 4.45 7.49 8.89
C GLN A 15 5.54 7.84 7.88
N SER A 16 6.80 7.63 8.28
CA SER A 16 7.91 7.75 7.35
C SER A 16 7.90 6.59 6.36
N PHE A 17 8.56 6.78 5.22
CA PHE A 17 8.72 5.70 4.26
C PHE A 17 9.41 4.50 4.90
N ASP A 18 10.43 4.72 5.71
CA ASP A 18 11.17 3.64 6.34
C ASP A 18 10.27 2.79 7.23
N ALA A 19 9.36 3.40 7.98
CA ALA A 19 8.42 2.67 8.82
C ALA A 19 7.46 1.83 7.97
N ILE A 20 6.94 2.39 6.90
CA ILE A 20 6.05 1.68 5.98
C ILE A 20 6.79 0.52 5.32
N TRP A 21 8.01 0.77 4.86
CA TRP A 21 8.83 -0.24 4.19
C TRP A 21 9.15 -1.40 5.14
N ALA A 22 9.43 -1.10 6.39
CA ALA A 22 9.70 -2.14 7.39
C ALA A 22 8.49 -3.06 7.56
N GLN A 23 7.28 -2.51 7.58
CA GLN A 23 6.08 -3.31 7.69
C GLN A 23 5.84 -4.16 6.44
N LEU A 24 6.07 -3.59 5.27
CA LEU A 24 5.94 -4.32 4.01
C LEU A 24 6.89 -5.51 3.94
N THR A 25 8.14 -5.31 4.30
CA THR A 25 9.15 -6.36 4.19
C THR A 25 9.01 -7.41 5.28
N ALA A 26 8.50 -7.04 6.45
CA ALA A 26 8.29 -7.98 7.54
C ALA A 26 7.28 -9.07 7.15
N VAL A 27 6.25 -8.71 6.39
CA VAL A 27 5.22 -9.66 5.96
C VAL A 27 5.59 -10.31 4.64
N GLY A 28 6.31 -9.60 3.79
CA GLY A 28 6.65 -10.04 2.44
C GLY A 28 7.65 -11.19 2.36
N ARG A 29 8.25 -11.56 3.46
CA ARG A 29 9.18 -12.69 3.54
C ARG A 29 10.30 -12.64 2.49
N GLY A 30 10.80 -11.44 2.20
CA GLY A 30 11.86 -11.27 1.23
C GLY A 30 11.41 -11.24 -0.22
N ASP A 31 10.11 -11.34 -0.47
CA ASP A 31 9.58 -11.22 -1.83
C ASP A 31 9.79 -9.83 -2.43
N LEU A 32 9.94 -8.83 -1.57
CA LEU A 32 10.16 -7.47 -2.00
C LEU A 32 11.67 -7.21 -2.13
N LEU A 33 12.14 -7.16 -3.35
CA LEU A 33 13.55 -6.97 -3.65
C LEU A 33 13.95 -5.50 -3.58
N HIS A 34 15.27 -5.26 -3.47
CA HIS A 34 15.79 -3.90 -3.47
C HIS A 34 15.35 -3.09 -4.68
N THR A 35 15.23 -3.75 -5.83
CA THR A 35 14.77 -3.09 -7.05
C THR A 35 13.35 -2.58 -6.92
N GLN A 36 12.54 -3.23 -6.07
CA GLN A 36 11.15 -2.81 -5.84
C GLN A 36 11.05 -1.68 -4.83
N LYS A 37 12.06 -1.52 -3.98
CA LYS A 37 12.03 -0.50 -2.94
C LYS A 37 11.85 0.89 -3.52
N GLN A 38 12.59 1.20 -4.59
CA GLN A 38 12.52 2.52 -5.22
C GLN A 38 11.15 2.76 -5.85
N ALA A 39 10.60 1.74 -6.49
CA ALA A 39 9.25 1.83 -7.05
C ALA A 39 8.22 2.08 -5.96
N TRP A 40 8.33 1.37 -4.84
CA TRP A 40 7.44 1.57 -3.70
C TRP A 40 7.59 2.97 -3.10
N ALA A 41 8.81 3.48 -3.03
CA ALA A 41 9.05 4.83 -2.53
C ALA A 41 8.29 5.87 -3.35
N GLU A 42 8.33 5.74 -4.67
CA GLU A 42 7.60 6.64 -5.55
C GLU A 42 6.09 6.51 -5.40
N GLN A 43 5.59 5.28 -5.31
CA GLN A 43 4.17 5.03 -5.16
C GLN A 43 3.64 5.60 -3.84
N ILE A 44 4.38 5.38 -2.76
CA ILE A 44 4.00 5.88 -1.44
C ILE A 44 4.00 7.40 -1.44
N LYS A 45 4.99 8.02 -2.07
CA LYS A 45 5.06 9.47 -2.17
C LYS A 45 3.85 10.04 -2.91
N ILE A 46 3.49 9.42 -4.02
CA ILE A 46 2.31 9.83 -4.80
C ILE A 46 1.05 9.70 -3.97
N LEU A 47 0.88 8.56 -3.30
CA LEU A 47 -0.32 8.33 -2.49
C LEU A 47 -0.42 9.31 -1.33
N LYS A 48 0.68 9.60 -0.65
CA LYS A 48 0.66 10.58 0.43
C LYS A 48 0.24 11.97 -0.05
N ALA A 49 0.72 12.35 -1.23
CA ALA A 49 0.38 13.66 -1.79
C ALA A 49 -1.09 13.76 -2.15
N HIS A 50 -1.68 12.68 -2.65
CA HIS A 50 -3.06 12.69 -3.12
C HIS A 50 -4.09 12.34 -2.04
N LEU A 51 -3.70 11.63 -1.01
CA LEU A 51 -4.63 11.18 0.04
C LEU A 51 -4.73 12.12 1.22
N SER A 52 -3.97 13.18 1.22
CA SER A 52 -4.05 14.18 2.29
C SER A 52 -5.46 14.76 2.37
N GLY A 53 -6.04 14.71 3.55
CA GLY A 53 -7.41 15.20 3.78
C GLY A 53 -8.49 14.13 3.67
N PHE A 54 -8.15 12.92 3.25
CA PHE A 54 -9.10 11.81 3.22
C PHE A 54 -8.99 10.98 4.48
N CYS A 55 -10.10 10.38 4.87
CA CYS A 55 -10.17 9.45 5.99
C CYS A 55 -10.61 8.08 5.49
N GLY A 56 -10.02 7.04 6.05
CA GLY A 56 -10.35 5.67 5.67
C GLY A 56 -9.18 4.75 5.93
N ASP A 57 -9.11 3.68 5.17
CA ASP A 57 -8.08 2.66 5.32
C ASP A 57 -7.32 2.47 4.02
N ILE A 58 -6.07 2.05 4.14
CA ILE A 58 -5.21 1.75 3.01
C ILE A 58 -4.55 0.39 3.22
N PHE A 59 -4.55 -0.42 2.15
CA PHE A 59 -3.92 -1.73 2.13
C PHE A 59 -2.95 -1.78 0.96
N PHE A 60 -1.75 -2.28 1.19
CA PHE A 60 -0.77 -2.50 0.12
C PHE A 60 -0.61 -3.99 -0.16
N GLU A 61 -0.34 -4.29 -1.44
CA GLU A 61 -0.12 -5.66 -1.90
C GLU A 61 -1.26 -6.58 -1.48
N TYR A 62 -2.46 -6.16 -1.82
CA TYR A 62 -3.65 -6.92 -1.48
C TYR A 62 -3.78 -8.12 -2.43
N SER A 63 -3.81 -9.30 -1.87
CA SER A 63 -3.85 -10.55 -2.66
C SER A 63 -5.27 -11.10 -2.69
N ILE A 64 -5.70 -11.47 -3.89
CA ILE A 64 -6.99 -12.13 -4.09
C ILE A 64 -6.70 -13.59 -4.44
N PRO A 65 -6.83 -14.53 -3.48
CA PRO A 65 -6.37 -15.90 -3.68
C PRO A 65 -7.01 -16.62 -4.86
N ARG A 66 -8.30 -16.43 -5.06
CA ARG A 66 -9.03 -17.14 -6.13
C ARG A 66 -8.63 -16.69 -7.52
N MET A 67 -8.16 -15.49 -7.66
CA MET A 67 -7.81 -14.94 -8.96
C MET A 67 -6.33 -14.97 -9.24
N GLY A 68 -5.52 -15.32 -8.24
CA GLY A 68 -4.07 -15.30 -8.38
C GLY A 68 -3.51 -13.94 -8.70
N LYS A 69 -4.26 -12.88 -8.36
CA LYS A 69 -3.85 -11.51 -8.68
C LYS A 69 -3.45 -10.75 -7.43
N ARG A 70 -2.52 -9.84 -7.61
CA ARG A 70 -2.18 -8.84 -6.62
C ARG A 70 -2.66 -7.49 -7.07
N ILE A 71 -3.16 -6.73 -6.12
CA ILE A 71 -3.54 -5.35 -6.32
C ILE A 71 -2.53 -4.51 -5.56
N ASP A 72 -1.96 -3.50 -6.22
CA ASP A 72 -0.89 -2.69 -5.61
C ASP A 72 -1.39 -1.97 -4.37
N ALA A 73 -2.55 -1.36 -4.43
CA ALA A 73 -3.14 -0.71 -3.27
C ALA A 73 -4.66 -0.77 -3.34
N VAL A 74 -5.27 -0.91 -2.17
CA VAL A 74 -6.72 -0.84 -2.02
C VAL A 74 -7.00 0.24 -1.00
N LEU A 75 -7.92 1.13 -1.32
CA LEU A 75 -8.35 2.21 -0.44
C LEU A 75 -9.81 2.01 -0.09
N LEU A 76 -10.13 2.19 1.18
CA LEU A 76 -11.51 2.17 1.64
C LEU A 76 -11.83 3.55 2.20
N ILE A 77 -12.61 4.33 1.46
CA ILE A 77 -12.95 5.71 1.81
C ILE A 77 -14.45 5.88 1.72
N ASP A 78 -15.09 6.30 2.81
CA ASP A 78 -16.53 6.52 2.87
C ASP A 78 -17.34 5.30 2.43
N GLY A 79 -16.86 4.11 2.76
CA GLY A 79 -17.52 2.87 2.39
C GLY A 79 -17.33 2.46 0.94
N ILE A 80 -16.53 3.21 0.17
CA ILE A 80 -16.26 2.92 -1.22
C ILE A 80 -14.86 2.33 -1.34
N VAL A 81 -14.75 1.23 -2.10
CA VAL A 81 -13.48 0.56 -2.34
C VAL A 81 -12.87 1.09 -3.62
N PHE A 82 -11.65 1.60 -3.52
CA PHE A 82 -10.86 2.04 -4.67
C PHE A 82 -9.71 1.08 -4.87
N VAL A 83 -9.55 0.61 -6.09
CA VAL A 83 -8.44 -0.26 -6.47
C VAL A 83 -7.44 0.59 -7.24
N VAL A 84 -6.19 0.59 -6.77
CA VAL A 84 -5.14 1.40 -7.37
C VAL A 84 -4.07 0.48 -7.92
N GLU A 85 -3.76 0.64 -9.19
CA GLU A 85 -2.66 -0.05 -9.83
C GLU A 85 -1.73 0.99 -10.44
N PHE A 86 -0.43 0.79 -10.22
CA PHE A 86 0.58 1.68 -10.77
C PHE A 86 1.16 1.03 -12.02
N LYS A 87 1.21 1.79 -13.08
CA LYS A 87 1.80 1.34 -14.33
C LYS A 87 3.06 2.12 -14.64
N VAL A 88 4.02 1.39 -15.08
CA VAL A 88 5.32 1.97 -15.45
C VAL A 88 5.31 2.42 -16.90
#